data_c28f5ec9cb1977d17cae8f410b0df345
#
_entry.id   c28f5ec9cb1977d17cae8f410b0df345
#
_cell.length_a   1.000
_cell.length_b   1.000
_cell.length_c   1.000
_cell.angle_alpha   90.00
_cell.angle_beta   90.00
_cell.angle_gamma   90.00
#
_symmetry.space_group_name_H-M   'P 1'
#
loop_
_entity.id
_entity.type
_entity.pdbx_description
1 polymer ?
#
loop_
_entity_poly.entity_id
_entity_poly.type
_entity_poly.pdbx_seq_one_letter_code
_entity_poly.pdbx_strand_id
1 'polypeptide(L)'
;IEGQYPVKTVIPSLPNFKTRDILTMWGTIEDEPFFFMVAHWPSRLGGKEASEFKRIAVGEQMRSIADSVLRANPATKVIAMGDFNDDPTDKSIAQGLGAKFKLKDLKEGDLYDPYADMLKAGYGTLAYGDAWNIFDNIVVTENLATGSTGKLKLQKAPGSKFYGNIFKQSYMI
;
A
#
# COMPACT_ATOMS: atom_id res chain seq x y z
N ILE A 1 -1.25 -18.59 8.67
CA ILE A 1 -2.48 -17.82 8.39
C ILE A 1 -3.55 -18.35 9.31
N GLU A 2 -4.20 -17.45 10.07
CA GLU A 2 -5.26 -17.78 11.02
C GLU A 2 -6.66 -17.50 10.45
N GLY A 3 -6.74 -16.59 9.46
CA GLY A 3 -7.99 -16.31 8.77
C GLY A 3 -7.82 -15.40 7.56
N GLN A 4 -8.90 -15.30 6.78
CA GLN A 4 -9.01 -14.40 5.64
C GLN A 4 -10.46 -13.99 5.40
N TYR A 5 -10.67 -12.81 4.84
CA TYR A 5 -11.99 -12.30 4.48
C TYR A 5 -11.91 -11.26 3.35
N PRO A 6 -12.80 -11.34 2.32
CA PRO A 6 -12.92 -10.31 1.30
C PRO A 6 -13.77 -9.13 1.80
N VAL A 7 -13.27 -7.91 1.63
CA VAL A 7 -13.98 -6.68 1.99
C VAL A 7 -14.37 -5.92 0.74
N LYS A 8 -15.65 -5.57 0.64
CA LYS A 8 -16.18 -4.77 -0.47
C LYS A 8 -16.02 -3.28 -0.19
N THR A 9 -15.64 -2.54 -1.23
CA THR A 9 -15.69 -1.08 -1.18
C THR A 9 -16.98 -0.60 -1.84
N VAL A 10 -17.72 0.24 -1.12
CA VAL A 10 -18.91 0.93 -1.65
C VAL A 10 -18.56 2.40 -1.89
N ILE A 11 -18.82 2.89 -3.10
CA ILE A 11 -18.65 4.30 -3.45
C ILE A 11 -20.04 4.94 -3.42
N PRO A 12 -20.36 5.81 -2.43
CA PRO A 12 -21.71 6.33 -2.25
C PRO A 12 -22.26 7.08 -3.49
N SER A 13 -21.38 7.79 -4.22
CA SER A 13 -21.74 8.50 -5.45
C SER A 13 -21.97 7.57 -6.66
N LEU A 14 -21.59 6.30 -6.56
CA LEU A 14 -21.73 5.28 -7.60
C LEU A 14 -22.17 3.94 -7.00
N PRO A 15 -23.39 3.84 -6.46
CA PRO A 15 -23.83 2.66 -5.69
C PRO A 15 -23.84 1.35 -6.50
N ASN A 16 -23.94 1.44 -7.82
CA ASN A 16 -23.93 0.28 -8.72
C ASN A 16 -22.52 -0.05 -9.26
N PHE A 17 -21.52 0.76 -8.97
CA PHE A 17 -20.14 0.49 -9.39
C PHE A 17 -19.51 -0.55 -8.47
N LYS A 18 -19.07 -1.64 -9.06
CA LYS A 18 -18.39 -2.71 -8.32
C LYS A 18 -16.88 -2.55 -8.49
N THR A 19 -16.18 -2.34 -7.39
CA THR A 19 -14.73 -2.52 -7.34
C THR A 19 -14.41 -4.01 -7.18
N ARG A 20 -13.14 -4.39 -7.36
CA ARG A 20 -12.64 -5.66 -6.84
C ARG A 20 -12.63 -5.60 -5.32
N ASP A 21 -12.84 -6.74 -4.69
CA ASP A 21 -12.79 -6.84 -3.24
C ASP A 21 -11.34 -6.66 -2.74
N ILE A 22 -11.19 -6.13 -1.53
CA ILE A 22 -9.92 -6.13 -0.81
C ILE A 22 -9.84 -7.47 -0.09
N LEU A 23 -8.88 -8.31 -0.45
CA LEU A 23 -8.60 -9.53 0.32
C LEU A 23 -7.86 -9.16 1.58
N THR A 24 -8.42 -9.53 2.73
CA THR A 24 -7.76 -9.40 4.02
C THR A 24 -7.33 -10.77 4.54
N MET A 25 -6.15 -10.84 5.13
CA MET A 25 -5.60 -12.04 5.77
C MET A 25 -4.88 -11.64 7.05
N TRP A 26 -4.90 -12.52 8.04
CA TRP A 26 -4.17 -12.30 9.29
C TRP A 26 -3.54 -13.60 9.81
N GLY A 27 -2.57 -13.43 10.68
CA GLY A 27 -1.82 -14.50 11.28
C GLY A 27 -0.59 -13.99 11.98
N THR A 28 0.33 -14.89 12.29
CA THR A 28 1.59 -14.57 12.97
C THR A 28 2.81 -14.91 12.09
N ILE A 29 3.86 -14.11 12.19
CA ILE A 29 5.19 -14.36 11.64
C ILE A 29 6.18 -14.11 12.77
N GLU A 30 7.02 -15.09 13.11
CA GLU A 30 7.97 -15.02 14.23
C GLU A 30 7.30 -14.57 15.55
N ASP A 31 6.11 -15.12 15.81
CA ASP A 31 5.25 -14.80 16.97
C ASP A 31 4.71 -13.35 17.01
N GLU A 32 4.90 -12.58 15.96
CA GLU A 32 4.37 -11.22 15.85
C GLU A 32 3.09 -11.20 15.00
N PRO A 33 2.04 -10.42 15.41
CA PRO A 33 0.79 -10.36 14.67
C PRO A 33 0.93 -9.57 13.37
N PHE A 34 0.43 -10.14 12.28
CA PHE A 34 0.37 -9.53 10.96
C PHE A 34 -1.03 -9.48 10.41
N PHE A 35 -1.32 -8.41 9.69
CA PHE A 35 -2.55 -8.24 8.91
C PHE A 35 -2.20 -7.76 7.50
N PHE A 36 -2.65 -8.50 6.50
CA PHE A 36 -2.40 -8.21 5.08
C PHE A 36 -3.68 -7.73 4.41
N MET A 37 -3.55 -6.73 3.58
CA MET A 37 -4.59 -6.28 2.64
C MET A 37 -4.03 -6.35 1.23
N VAL A 38 -4.68 -7.12 0.35
CA VAL A 38 -4.31 -7.23 -1.06
C VAL A 38 -5.44 -6.69 -1.91
N ALA A 39 -5.16 -5.74 -2.79
CA ALA A 39 -6.15 -5.09 -3.61
C ALA A 39 -5.62 -4.75 -5.00
N HIS A 40 -6.51 -4.80 -5.99
CA HIS A 40 -6.29 -4.22 -7.30
C HIS A 40 -7.31 -3.09 -7.48
N TRP A 41 -6.84 -1.85 -7.40
CA TRP A 41 -7.68 -0.65 -7.41
C TRP A 41 -8.27 -0.37 -8.79
N PRO A 42 -9.33 0.47 -8.88
CA PRO A 42 -9.91 0.89 -10.16
C PRO A 42 -8.86 1.52 -11.07
N SER A 43 -8.83 1.09 -12.32
CA SER A 43 -7.90 1.61 -13.32
C SER A 43 -8.18 3.08 -13.66
N ARG A 44 -7.23 3.69 -14.36
CA ARG A 44 -7.35 5.08 -14.88
C ARG A 44 -8.25 5.18 -16.13
N LEU A 45 -9.13 4.21 -16.36
CA LEU A 45 -10.06 4.21 -17.49
C LEU A 45 -10.95 5.46 -17.46
N GLY A 46 -10.98 6.19 -18.57
CA GLY A 46 -11.66 7.49 -18.68
C GLY A 46 -10.79 8.67 -18.28
N GLY A 47 -9.54 8.44 -17.88
CA GLY A 47 -8.57 9.44 -17.47
C GLY A 47 -8.22 9.36 -15.99
N LYS A 48 -6.97 9.76 -15.67
CA LYS A 48 -6.43 9.72 -14.30
C LYS A 48 -7.33 10.50 -13.34
N GLU A 49 -7.61 11.75 -13.66
CA GLU A 49 -8.39 12.67 -12.81
C GLU A 49 -9.86 12.25 -12.71
N ALA A 50 -10.48 11.90 -13.85
CA ALA A 50 -11.89 11.51 -13.89
C ALA A 50 -12.20 10.24 -13.10
N SER A 51 -11.23 9.37 -12.91
CA SER A 51 -11.36 8.09 -12.17
C SER A 51 -10.74 8.15 -10.76
N GLU A 52 -10.03 9.22 -10.39
CA GLU A 52 -9.28 9.37 -9.13
C GLU A 52 -10.13 9.11 -7.88
N PHE A 53 -11.36 9.64 -7.85
CA PHE A 53 -12.26 9.47 -6.70
C PHE A 53 -12.58 8.00 -6.38
N LYS A 54 -12.55 7.11 -7.36
CA LYS A 54 -12.77 5.67 -7.16
C LYS A 54 -11.60 5.06 -6.42
N ARG A 55 -10.37 5.44 -6.77
CA ARG A 55 -9.16 4.97 -6.10
C ARG A 55 -9.01 5.56 -4.71
N ILE A 56 -9.37 6.85 -4.53
CA ILE A 56 -9.44 7.49 -3.20
C ILE A 56 -10.38 6.68 -2.29
N ALA A 57 -11.58 6.32 -2.75
CA ALA A 57 -12.54 5.56 -1.95
C ALA A 57 -11.99 4.18 -1.51
N VAL A 58 -11.25 3.49 -2.37
CA VAL A 58 -10.59 2.21 -1.98
C VAL A 58 -9.46 2.47 -0.99
N GLY A 59 -8.67 3.51 -1.19
CA GLY A 59 -7.62 3.94 -0.25
C GLY A 59 -8.18 4.24 1.13
N GLU A 60 -9.26 5.03 1.22
CA GLU A 60 -9.97 5.34 2.48
C GLU A 60 -10.52 4.09 3.15
N GLN A 61 -11.06 3.15 2.39
CA GLN A 61 -11.53 1.86 2.91
C GLN A 61 -10.37 1.07 3.51
N MET A 62 -9.23 0.96 2.82
CA MET A 62 -8.05 0.27 3.34
C MET A 62 -7.48 0.98 4.58
N ARG A 63 -7.49 2.32 4.61
CA ARG A 63 -7.11 3.09 5.80
C ARG A 63 -8.02 2.78 6.99
N SER A 64 -9.33 2.77 6.78
CA SER A 64 -10.31 2.44 7.82
C SER A 64 -10.11 1.03 8.40
N ILE A 65 -9.79 0.05 7.54
CA ILE A 65 -9.46 -1.31 7.98
C ILE A 65 -8.18 -1.29 8.84
N ALA A 66 -7.11 -0.65 8.36
CA ALA A 66 -5.85 -0.56 9.10
C ALA A 66 -6.05 0.10 10.48
N ASP A 67 -6.79 1.21 10.54
CA ASP A 67 -7.11 1.90 11.80
C ASP A 67 -7.89 1.01 12.77
N SER A 68 -8.83 0.20 12.26
CA SER A 68 -9.61 -0.73 13.07
C SER A 68 -8.73 -1.83 13.66
N VAL A 69 -7.84 -2.40 12.84
CA VAL A 69 -6.89 -3.43 13.26
C VAL A 69 -5.92 -2.90 14.32
N LEU A 70 -5.36 -1.71 14.12
CA LEU A 70 -4.42 -1.09 15.04
C LEU A 70 -5.07 -0.66 16.35
N ARG A 71 -6.35 -0.23 16.33
CA ARG A 71 -7.12 0.01 17.57
C ARG A 71 -7.33 -1.25 18.38
N ALA A 72 -7.57 -2.38 17.71
CA ALA A 72 -7.75 -3.67 18.38
C ALA A 72 -6.43 -4.19 18.97
N ASN A 73 -5.33 -4.04 18.24
CA ASN A 73 -3.99 -4.42 18.70
C ASN A 73 -2.91 -3.53 18.03
N PRO A 74 -2.38 -2.51 18.73
CA PRO A 74 -1.36 -1.60 18.19
C PRO A 74 -0.05 -2.29 17.79
N ALA A 75 0.23 -3.49 18.30
CA ALA A 75 1.43 -4.25 17.92
C ALA A 75 1.29 -4.94 16.55
N THR A 76 0.07 -4.99 15.98
CA THR A 76 -0.15 -5.62 14.68
C THR A 76 0.60 -4.88 13.58
N LYS A 77 1.33 -5.63 12.77
CA LYS A 77 2.00 -5.12 11.56
C LYS A 77 1.06 -5.25 10.37
N VAL A 78 0.59 -4.12 9.84
CA VAL A 78 -0.29 -4.10 8.67
C VAL A 78 0.54 -3.90 7.41
N ILE A 79 0.26 -4.71 6.39
CA ILE A 79 0.83 -4.61 5.05
C ILE A 79 -0.31 -4.46 4.05
N ALA A 80 -0.36 -3.34 3.34
CA ALA A 80 -1.30 -3.08 2.25
C ALA A 80 -0.54 -3.13 0.93
N MET A 81 -0.96 -4.00 -0.01
CA MET A 81 -0.22 -4.22 -1.24
C MET A 81 -1.11 -4.52 -2.44
N GLY A 82 -0.56 -4.32 -3.62
CA GLY A 82 -1.16 -4.65 -4.90
C GLY A 82 -0.97 -3.59 -5.97
N ASP A 83 -1.67 -3.75 -7.08
CA ASP A 83 -1.74 -2.75 -8.14
C ASP A 83 -2.76 -1.67 -7.73
N PHE A 84 -2.25 -0.52 -7.31
CA PHE A 84 -3.09 0.61 -6.88
C PHE A 84 -3.49 1.53 -8.03
N ASN A 85 -2.99 1.29 -9.25
CA ASN A 85 -3.25 2.11 -10.44
C ASN A 85 -2.94 3.61 -10.24
N ASP A 86 -2.19 3.96 -9.21
CA ASP A 86 -1.69 5.30 -8.92
C ASP A 86 -0.26 5.23 -8.37
N ASP A 87 0.46 6.31 -8.56
CA ASP A 87 1.81 6.46 -8.03
C ASP A 87 1.79 6.73 -6.53
N PRO A 88 2.86 6.42 -5.79
CA PRO A 88 2.92 6.60 -4.33
C PRO A 88 2.47 7.98 -3.85
N THR A 89 2.77 9.04 -4.62
CA THR A 89 2.45 10.43 -4.27
C THR A 89 1.09 10.91 -4.74
N ASP A 90 0.32 10.09 -5.45
CA ASP A 90 -1.03 10.44 -5.89
C ASP A 90 -2.00 10.51 -4.70
N LYS A 91 -3.06 11.31 -4.83
CA LYS A 91 -4.00 11.59 -3.73
C LYS A 91 -4.64 10.34 -3.12
N SER A 92 -4.88 9.33 -3.94
CA SER A 92 -5.47 8.08 -3.45
C SER A 92 -4.59 7.36 -2.43
N ILE A 93 -3.27 7.40 -2.59
CA ILE A 93 -2.28 6.82 -1.66
C ILE A 93 -1.92 7.84 -0.58
N ALA A 94 -1.55 9.07 -0.97
CA ALA A 94 -1.07 10.09 -0.04
C ALA A 94 -2.16 10.59 0.93
N GLN A 95 -3.42 10.69 0.49
CA GLN A 95 -4.53 11.22 1.27
C GLN A 95 -5.58 10.15 1.58
N GLY A 96 -6.03 9.37 0.58
CA GLY A 96 -7.01 8.32 0.77
C GLY A 96 -6.51 7.23 1.70
N LEU A 97 -5.42 6.55 1.36
CA LEU A 97 -4.75 5.58 2.23
C LEU A 97 -3.98 6.27 3.38
N GLY A 98 -3.59 7.53 3.19
CA GLY A 98 -2.87 8.32 4.18
C GLY A 98 -1.42 7.87 4.40
N ALA A 99 -0.78 7.34 3.36
CA ALA A 99 0.61 6.91 3.45
C ALA A 99 1.59 8.09 3.48
N LYS A 100 2.63 7.98 4.29
CA LYS A 100 3.75 8.90 4.37
C LYS A 100 4.98 8.31 3.67
N PHE A 101 5.93 9.16 3.28
CA PHE A 101 7.05 8.78 2.42
C PHE A 101 8.42 8.94 3.08
N LYS A 102 8.47 9.44 4.31
CA LYS A 102 9.71 9.65 5.05
C LYS A 102 9.63 9.00 6.42
N LEU A 103 10.54 8.08 6.72
CA LEU A 103 10.59 7.37 8.01
C LEU A 103 10.61 8.32 9.20
N LYS A 104 11.34 9.43 9.09
CA LYS A 104 11.50 10.42 10.19
C LYS A 104 10.19 11.14 10.55
N ASP A 105 9.21 11.15 9.66
CA ASP A 105 7.94 11.84 9.84
C ASP A 105 6.83 10.90 10.35
N LEU A 106 7.15 9.61 10.54
CA LEU A 106 6.20 8.60 11.00
C LEU A 106 5.92 8.74 12.49
N LYS A 107 4.66 8.52 12.83
CA LYS A 107 4.15 8.39 14.20
C LYS A 107 3.43 7.06 14.32
N GLU A 108 3.19 6.63 15.55
CA GLU A 108 2.38 5.44 15.82
C GLU A 108 1.06 5.47 15.05
N GLY A 109 0.74 4.35 14.40
CA GLY A 109 -0.45 4.20 13.55
C GLY A 109 -0.32 4.73 12.12
N ASP A 110 0.78 5.39 11.77
CA ASP A 110 1.02 5.83 10.39
C ASP A 110 1.32 4.65 9.44
N LEU A 111 1.00 4.87 8.17
CA LEU A 111 1.37 4.00 7.07
C LEU A 111 2.55 4.62 6.30
N TYR A 112 3.48 3.79 5.87
CA TYR A 112 4.68 4.17 5.14
C TYR A 112 4.73 3.50 3.76
N ASP A 113 4.86 4.31 2.72
CA ASP A 113 5.12 3.85 1.37
C ASP A 113 6.61 4.08 1.03
N PRO A 114 7.40 3.01 0.82
CA PRO A 114 8.84 3.10 0.57
C PRO A 114 9.21 3.46 -0.88
N TYR A 115 8.23 3.59 -1.79
CA TYR A 115 8.51 3.71 -3.22
C TYR A 115 8.59 5.14 -3.75
N ALA A 116 8.16 6.15 -3.00
CA ALA A 116 8.15 7.54 -3.46
C ALA A 116 9.52 8.06 -3.92
N ASP A 117 10.60 7.71 -3.20
CA ASP A 117 11.97 8.08 -3.59
C ASP A 117 12.45 7.31 -4.82
N MET A 118 11.99 6.08 -5.03
CA MET A 118 12.28 5.30 -6.24
C MET A 118 11.61 5.93 -7.46
N LEU A 119 10.33 6.30 -7.37
CA LEU A 119 9.61 7.00 -8.43
C LEU A 119 10.34 8.29 -8.80
N LYS A 120 10.74 9.11 -7.82
CA LYS A 120 11.50 10.33 -8.04
C LYS A 120 12.86 10.09 -8.71
N ALA A 121 13.45 8.92 -8.50
CA ALA A 121 14.70 8.51 -9.15
C ALA A 121 14.50 7.86 -10.54
N GLY A 122 13.28 7.85 -11.06
CA GLY A 122 12.94 7.34 -12.40
C GLY A 122 12.73 5.83 -12.48
N TYR A 123 12.53 5.14 -11.35
CA TYR A 123 12.14 3.73 -11.34
C TYR A 123 10.62 3.58 -11.49
N GLY A 124 10.19 2.45 -12.04
CA GLY A 124 8.75 2.15 -12.20
C GLY A 124 8.48 0.66 -12.34
N THR A 125 7.23 0.28 -12.09
CA THR A 125 6.68 -1.06 -12.33
C THR A 125 5.91 -1.12 -13.65
N LEU A 126 5.49 0.04 -14.17
CA LEU A 126 4.79 0.19 -15.43
C LEU A 126 5.33 1.37 -16.22
N ALA A 127 5.58 1.18 -17.52
CA ALA A 127 5.87 2.26 -18.48
C ALA A 127 4.60 2.59 -19.27
N TYR A 128 4.22 3.86 -19.30
CA TYR A 128 3.13 4.35 -20.14
C TYR A 128 3.55 5.65 -20.85
N GLY A 129 3.56 5.62 -22.18
CA GLY A 129 4.20 6.67 -22.96
C GLY A 129 5.68 6.76 -22.62
N ASP A 130 6.17 7.96 -22.35
CA ASP A 130 7.56 8.22 -21.98
C ASP A 130 7.81 8.29 -20.46
N ALA A 131 6.83 7.87 -19.65
CA ALA A 131 6.89 7.95 -18.21
C ALA A 131 6.85 6.57 -17.53
N TRP A 132 7.68 6.41 -16.51
CA TRP A 132 7.63 5.28 -15.60
C TRP A 132 6.71 5.62 -14.40
N ASN A 133 5.84 4.68 -14.05
CA ASN A 133 4.93 4.76 -12.91
C ASN A 133 5.18 3.59 -11.96
N ILE A 134 4.93 3.77 -10.68
CA ILE A 134 4.92 2.71 -9.68
C ILE A 134 3.48 2.48 -9.22
N PHE A 135 2.78 1.58 -9.89
CA PHE A 135 1.40 1.23 -9.55
C PHE A 135 1.33 0.06 -8.57
N ASP A 136 2.34 -0.79 -8.58
CA ASP A 136 2.47 -1.90 -7.65
C ASP A 136 3.17 -1.40 -6.39
N ASN A 137 2.41 -1.26 -5.32
CA ASN A 137 2.87 -0.71 -4.06
C ASN A 137 2.79 -1.74 -2.92
N ILE A 138 3.70 -1.63 -1.96
CA ILE A 138 3.67 -2.33 -0.67
C ILE A 138 3.85 -1.28 0.41
N VAL A 139 2.76 -0.97 1.08
CA VAL A 139 2.68 0.03 2.15
C VAL A 139 2.61 -0.68 3.50
N VAL A 140 3.38 -0.23 4.46
CA VAL A 140 3.51 -0.90 5.77
C VAL A 140 3.25 0.06 6.92
N THR A 141 2.84 -0.46 8.07
CA THR A 141 2.70 0.34 9.29
C THR A 141 4.04 0.84 9.82
N GLU A 142 4.00 1.94 10.57
CA GLU A 142 5.16 2.55 11.23
C GLU A 142 5.95 1.53 12.05
N ASN A 143 5.27 0.71 12.85
CA ASN A 143 5.91 -0.28 13.72
C ASN A 143 6.73 -1.33 12.93
N LEU A 144 6.31 -1.71 11.71
CA LEU A 144 7.10 -2.55 10.82
C LEU A 144 8.18 -1.74 10.09
N ALA A 145 7.90 -0.50 9.69
CA ALA A 145 8.88 0.34 8.99
C ALA A 145 10.08 0.68 9.87
N THR A 146 9.85 0.99 11.14
CA THR A 146 10.88 1.47 12.09
C THR A 146 11.38 0.39 13.04
N GLY A 147 10.61 -0.69 13.25
CA GLY A 147 10.87 -1.69 14.27
C GLY A 147 10.60 -1.16 15.68
N SER A 148 9.66 -0.23 15.84
CA SER A 148 9.28 0.34 17.14
C SER A 148 8.64 -0.68 18.07
N THR A 149 8.06 -1.75 17.52
CA THR A 149 7.54 -2.89 18.27
C THR A 149 8.02 -4.21 17.67
N GLY A 150 8.42 -5.15 18.52
CA GLY A 150 8.84 -6.49 18.12
C GLY A 150 10.24 -6.56 17.51
N LYS A 151 10.50 -7.66 16.79
CA LYS A 151 11.83 -7.98 16.20
C LYS A 151 11.89 -7.69 14.71
N LEU A 152 10.73 -7.82 14.02
CA LEU A 152 10.67 -7.67 12.57
C LEU A 152 10.65 -6.19 12.18
N LYS A 153 11.48 -5.86 11.19
CA LYS A 153 11.68 -4.50 10.71
C LYS A 153 11.97 -4.49 9.21
N LEU A 154 11.45 -3.49 8.52
CA LEU A 154 11.77 -3.24 7.12
C LEU A 154 13.28 -3.00 6.94
N GLN A 155 13.88 -3.71 5.99
CA GLN A 155 15.31 -3.61 5.67
C GLN A 155 15.49 -3.16 4.22
N LYS A 156 16.58 -2.46 3.96
CA LYS A 156 17.02 -2.21 2.58
C LYS A 156 17.66 -3.49 2.02
N ALA A 157 17.42 -3.78 0.75
CA ALA A 157 18.16 -4.84 0.06
C ALA A 157 19.67 -4.52 0.06
N PRO A 158 20.56 -5.52 0.11
CA PRO A 158 22.00 -5.30 0.04
C PRO A 158 22.38 -4.43 -1.15
N GLY A 159 23.14 -3.37 -0.92
CA GLY A 159 23.56 -2.40 -1.95
C GLY A 159 22.48 -1.40 -2.38
N SER A 160 21.24 -1.51 -1.90
CA SER A 160 20.18 -0.55 -2.20
C SER A 160 20.21 0.66 -1.27
N LYS A 161 19.97 1.84 -1.83
CA LYS A 161 19.71 3.06 -1.05
C LYS A 161 18.22 3.22 -0.69
N PHE A 162 17.33 2.42 -1.29
CA PHE A 162 15.88 2.46 -1.08
C PHE A 162 15.40 1.32 -0.17
N TYR A 163 14.30 1.54 0.53
CA TYR A 163 13.58 0.49 1.27
C TYR A 163 12.64 -0.29 0.35
N GLY A 164 12.06 0.36 -0.65
CA GLY A 164 11.36 -0.32 -1.73
C GLY A 164 12.33 -1.09 -2.61
N ASN A 165 11.86 -2.15 -3.23
CA ASN A 165 12.61 -2.92 -4.21
C ASN A 165 11.70 -3.36 -5.34
N ILE A 166 12.14 -3.13 -6.58
CA ILE A 166 11.49 -3.64 -7.78
C ILE A 166 12.31 -4.82 -8.26
N PHE A 167 11.72 -6.02 -8.15
CA PHE A 167 12.36 -7.25 -8.60
C PHE A 167 12.44 -7.25 -10.13
N LYS A 168 13.66 -7.24 -10.66
CA LYS A 168 13.92 -7.27 -12.10
C LYS A 168 15.13 -8.15 -12.37
N GLN A 169 14.94 -9.17 -13.17
CA GLN A 169 15.98 -10.09 -13.62
C GLN A 169 16.20 -9.96 -15.13
N SER A 170 17.41 -10.28 -15.61
CA SER A 170 17.78 -10.17 -17.03
C SER A 170 16.89 -11.01 -17.97
N TYR A 171 16.33 -12.12 -17.45
CA TYR A 171 15.41 -12.98 -18.21
C TYR A 171 13.97 -12.46 -18.28
N MET A 172 13.65 -11.37 -17.59
CA MET A 172 12.31 -10.74 -17.57
C MET A 172 12.17 -9.62 -18.61
N ILE A 173 13.17 -9.43 -19.49
CA ILE A 173 13.20 -8.37 -20.51
C ILE A 173 12.94 -8.99 -21.89
#